data_9c159eb84a863a4fe11c85e39d8963de
#
_entry.id   9c159eb84a863a4fe11c85e39d8963de
#
_cell.length_a   1.000
_cell.length_b   1.000
_cell.length_c   1.000
_cell.angle_alpha   90.00
_cell.angle_beta   90.00
_cell.angle_gamma   90.00
#
_symmetry.space_group_name_H-M   'P 1'
#
loop_
_entity.id
_entity.type
_entity.pdbx_description
1 polymer ?
#
loop_
_entity_poly.entity_id
_entity_poly.type
_entity_poly.pdbx_seq_one_letter_code
_entity_poly.pdbx_strand_id
1 'polypeptide(L)' 'MYPWPIGDFDNAMDVALETAMNYLEQTGQADEFPRVQRMAAMAIVAAWKTGEKNRVRLANIAIRTVERDHRIARPG' A
#
# COMPACT_ATOMS: atom_id res chain seq x y z
N MET A 1 -4.81 8.43 -11.69
CA MET A 1 -6.02 7.86 -11.08
C MET A 1 -5.63 6.79 -10.08
N TYR A 2 -6.25 6.82 -8.94
CA TYR A 2 -5.91 5.89 -7.87
C TYR A 2 -6.76 4.63 -7.95
N PRO A 3 -6.23 3.50 -7.53
CA PRO A 3 -6.90 2.21 -7.65
C PRO A 3 -7.90 1.94 -6.51
N TRP A 4 -8.61 2.96 -6.08
CA TRP A 4 -9.57 2.78 -4.99
C TRP A 4 -10.87 2.19 -5.52
N PRO A 5 -11.51 1.33 -4.73
CA PRO A 5 -12.83 0.86 -5.10
C PRO A 5 -13.82 2.02 -5.06
N ILE A 6 -14.90 1.86 -5.79
CA ILE A 6 -15.95 2.88 -5.80
C ILE A 6 -16.48 3.05 -4.38
N GLY A 7 -16.60 4.29 -3.97
CA GLY A 7 -17.16 4.59 -2.67
C GLY A 7 -16.27 5.50 -1.87
N ASP A 8 -16.18 5.23 -0.60
CA ASP A 8 -15.50 6.12 0.32
C ASP A 8 -13.99 5.99 0.22
N PHE A 9 -13.38 6.97 -0.39
CA PHE A 9 -11.95 7.11 -0.21
C PHE A 9 -11.67 8.50 0.32
N ASP A 10 -10.55 8.65 0.95
CA ASP A 10 -10.19 9.88 1.64
C ASP A 10 -8.80 10.27 1.21
N ASN A 11 -8.51 11.57 1.34
CA ASN A 11 -7.19 12.08 1.02
C ASN A 11 -6.10 11.36 1.80
N ALA A 12 -6.42 10.92 3.02
CA ALA A 12 -5.45 10.17 3.82
C ALA A 12 -5.04 8.87 3.14
N MET A 13 -5.98 8.22 2.44
CA MET A 13 -5.67 7.01 1.69
C MET A 13 -4.74 7.32 0.52
N ASP A 14 -5.01 8.40 -0.20
CA ASP A 14 -4.16 8.81 -1.31
C ASP A 14 -2.75 9.13 -0.84
N VAL A 15 -2.63 9.89 0.23
CA VAL A 15 -1.33 10.24 0.78
C VAL A 15 -0.59 8.99 1.25
N ALA A 16 -1.31 8.09 1.89
CA ALA A 16 -0.70 6.85 2.38
C ALA A 16 -0.16 6.01 1.23
N LEU A 17 -0.94 5.89 0.16
CA LEU A 17 -0.50 5.11 -0.99
C LEU A 17 0.72 5.75 -1.65
N GLU A 18 0.68 7.06 -1.83
CA GLU A 18 1.81 7.75 -2.45
C GLU A 18 3.07 7.60 -1.61
N THR A 19 2.93 7.76 -0.30
CA THR A 19 4.06 7.62 0.62
C THR A 19 4.63 6.22 0.56
N ALA A 20 3.75 5.21 0.59
CA ALA A 20 4.18 3.83 0.56
C ALA A 20 4.89 3.50 -0.76
N MET A 21 4.33 3.96 -1.88
CA MET A 21 4.93 3.66 -3.18
C MET A 21 6.28 4.34 -3.34
N ASN A 22 6.41 5.59 -2.86
CA ASN A 22 7.69 6.27 -2.91
C ASN A 22 8.77 5.51 -2.14
N TYR A 23 8.40 5.05 -0.95
CA TYR A 23 9.33 4.28 -0.15
C TYR A 23 9.74 2.99 -0.85
N LEU A 24 8.76 2.29 -1.39
CA LEU A 24 9.02 1.00 -2.03
C LEU A 24 9.87 1.17 -3.29
N GLU A 25 9.64 2.24 -4.04
CA GLU A 25 10.46 2.53 -5.20
C GLU A 25 11.91 2.82 -4.81
N GLN A 26 12.09 3.62 -3.76
CA GLN A 26 13.43 4.00 -3.33
C GLN A 26 14.22 2.82 -2.77
N THR A 27 13.53 1.83 -2.24
CA THR A 27 14.19 0.66 -1.68
C THR A 27 14.24 -0.51 -2.67
N GLY A 28 13.84 -0.29 -3.92
CA GLY A 28 13.91 -1.32 -4.95
C GLY A 28 12.86 -2.40 -4.83
N GLN A 29 11.78 -2.13 -4.16
CA GLN A 29 10.74 -3.14 -3.91
C GLN A 29 9.52 -2.97 -4.80
N ALA A 30 9.59 -2.09 -5.79
CA ALA A 30 8.45 -1.82 -6.67
C ALA A 30 8.72 -2.27 -8.10
N ASP A 31 9.38 -3.41 -8.28
CA ASP A 31 9.74 -3.92 -9.60
C ASP A 31 8.54 -4.11 -10.50
N GLU A 32 7.45 -4.66 -9.95
CA GLU A 32 6.21 -4.82 -10.71
C GLU A 32 5.24 -3.77 -10.19
N PHE A 33 5.43 -2.55 -10.65
CA PHE A 33 4.71 -1.41 -10.14
C PHE A 33 3.19 -1.60 -10.08
N PRO A 34 2.51 -2.01 -11.16
CA PRO A 34 1.06 -2.17 -11.09
C PRO A 34 0.61 -3.19 -10.03
N ARG A 35 1.34 -4.27 -9.91
CA ARG A 35 1.02 -5.30 -8.92
C ARG A 35 1.25 -4.80 -7.51
N VAL A 36 2.39 -4.15 -7.29
CA VAL A 36 2.75 -3.63 -5.97
C VAL A 36 1.78 -2.53 -5.56
N GLN A 37 1.42 -1.66 -6.49
CA GLN A 37 0.47 -0.60 -6.20
C GLN A 37 -0.88 -1.17 -5.79
N ARG A 38 -1.36 -2.18 -6.51
CA ARG A 38 -2.63 -2.81 -6.18
C ARG A 38 -2.60 -3.44 -4.80
N MET A 39 -1.51 -4.13 -4.50
CA MET A 39 -1.35 -4.78 -3.20
C MET A 39 -1.34 -3.76 -2.07
N ALA A 40 -0.59 -2.69 -2.25
CA ALA A 40 -0.53 -1.62 -1.25
C ALA A 40 -1.89 -0.97 -1.07
N ALA A 41 -2.60 -0.70 -2.17
CA ALA A 41 -3.91 -0.08 -2.10
C ALA A 41 -4.90 -0.97 -1.39
N MET A 42 -4.89 -2.26 -1.66
CA MET A 42 -5.80 -3.20 -1.01
C MET A 42 -5.54 -3.28 0.49
N ALA A 43 -4.28 -3.24 0.88
CA ALA A 43 -3.93 -3.24 2.30
C ALA A 43 -4.45 -1.98 2.99
N ILE A 44 -4.35 -0.84 2.33
CA ILE A 44 -4.84 0.42 2.88
C ILE A 44 -6.36 0.39 3.01
N VAL A 45 -7.06 -0.12 1.99
CA VAL A 45 -8.52 -0.21 2.04
C VAL A 45 -8.96 -1.11 3.19
N ALA A 46 -8.31 -2.25 3.33
CA ALA A 46 -8.66 -3.19 4.41
C ALA A 46 -8.48 -2.53 5.78
N ALA A 47 -7.37 -1.84 5.96
CA ALA A 47 -7.11 -1.16 7.23
C ALA A 47 -8.11 -0.03 7.47
N TRP A 48 -8.44 0.70 6.41
CA TRP A 48 -9.41 1.79 6.50
C TRP A 48 -10.76 1.27 7.00
N LYS A 49 -11.18 0.13 6.48
CA LYS A 49 -12.46 -0.46 6.84
C LYS A 49 -12.50 -0.92 8.29
N THR A 50 -11.35 -1.20 8.88
CA THR A 50 -11.29 -1.59 10.29
C THR A 50 -11.18 -0.39 11.22
N GLY A 51 -11.19 0.83 10.65
CA GLY A 51 -11.17 2.03 11.45
C GLY A 51 -9.86 2.78 11.48
N GLU A 52 -8.84 2.29 10.79
CA GLU A 52 -7.56 2.98 10.78
C GLU A 52 -7.63 4.18 9.85
N LYS A 53 -7.52 5.38 10.42
CA LYS A 53 -7.64 6.61 9.65
C LYS A 53 -6.34 7.41 9.58
N ASN A 54 -5.31 6.97 10.27
CA ASN A 54 -4.05 7.67 10.30
C ASN A 54 -3.23 7.34 9.07
N ARG A 55 -2.88 8.36 8.29
CA ARG A 55 -2.19 8.15 7.02
C ARG A 55 -0.81 7.50 7.19
N VAL A 56 -0.13 7.80 8.28
CA VAL A 56 1.19 7.21 8.52
C VAL A 56 1.05 5.72 8.78
N ARG A 57 0.06 5.34 9.58
CA ARG A 57 -0.17 3.92 9.85
C ARG A 57 -0.65 3.19 8.62
N LEU A 58 -1.48 3.83 7.81
CA LEU A 58 -1.93 3.23 6.56
C LEU A 58 -0.75 2.97 5.63
N ALA A 59 0.16 3.93 5.52
CA ALA A 59 1.34 3.76 4.70
C ALA A 59 2.21 2.61 5.22
N ASN A 60 2.40 2.55 6.53
CA ASN A 60 3.20 1.47 7.12
C ASN A 60 2.58 0.11 6.89
N ILE A 61 1.26 0.01 6.98
CA ILE A 61 0.56 -1.24 6.72
C ILE A 61 0.78 -1.67 5.28
N ALA A 62 0.67 -0.73 4.36
CA ALA A 62 0.89 -1.03 2.94
C ALA A 62 2.31 -1.51 2.69
N ILE A 63 3.29 -0.81 3.25
CA ILE A 63 4.70 -1.18 3.09
C ILE A 63 4.96 -2.56 3.64
N ARG A 64 4.46 -2.85 4.82
CA ARG A 64 4.67 -4.15 5.44
C ARG A 64 4.03 -5.27 4.64
N THR A 65 2.85 -5.00 4.08
CA THR A 65 2.16 -6.00 3.28
C THR A 65 2.97 -6.35 2.05
N VAL A 66 3.50 -5.35 1.36
CA VAL A 66 4.31 -5.59 0.18
C VAL A 66 5.60 -6.31 0.56
N GLU A 67 6.25 -5.88 1.63
CA GLU A 67 7.49 -6.50 2.05
C GLU A 67 7.30 -7.96 2.45
N ARG A 68 6.19 -8.25 3.09
CA ARG A 68 5.89 -9.62 3.47
C ARG A 68 5.69 -10.49 2.23
N ASP A 69 4.94 -10.00 1.26
CA ASP A 69 4.71 -10.73 0.02
C ASP A 69 6.02 -10.95 -0.72
N HIS A 70 6.84 -9.92 -0.75
CA HIS A 70 8.15 -10.00 -1.42
C HIS A 70 9.02 -11.09 -0.78
N ARG A 71 9.00 -11.14 0.54
CA ARG A 71 9.80 -12.12 1.28
C ARG A 71 9.29 -13.53 1.05
N ILE A 72 7.97 -13.71 1.01
CA ILE A 72 7.38 -15.02 0.80
C ILE A 72 7.62 -15.49 -0.63
N ALA A 73 7.55 -14.58 -1.58
CA ALA A 73 7.68 -14.92 -2.99
C ALA A 73 9.11 -15.24 -3.38
N ARG A 74 10.07 -14.90 -2.55
CA ARG A 74 11.47 -15.14 -2.85
C ARG A 74 11.91 -16.46 -2.24
N PRO A 75 12.22 -17.44 -3.07
CA PRO A 75 12.75 -18.69 -2.56
C PRO A 75 14.16 -18.47 -2.03
N GLY A 76 14.38 -18.85 -0.86
CA GLY A 76 15.65 -18.88 -0.22
C GLY A 76 16.50 -17.67 -0.22
#